data_c888a678fb78a8d09a1539dc3e37d078
#
_entry.id   c888a678fb78a8d09a1539dc3e37d078
#
_cell.length_a   1.000
_cell.length_b   1.000
_cell.length_c   1.000
_cell.angle_alpha   90.00
_cell.angle_beta   90.00
_cell.angle_gamma   90.00
#
_symmetry.space_group_name_H-M   'P 1'
#
loop_
_entity.id
_entity.type
_entity.pdbx_description
1 polymer ?
#
loop_
_entity_poly.entity_id
_entity_poly.type
_entity_poly.pdbx_seq_one_letter_code
_entity_poly.pdbx_strand_id
1 'polypeptide(L)'
;MKSKLSVPAKAKDLYTSDLFRSALEYAYYLKADKIFILSAKYGLLELDEEIAPYEMTLNKMGEPEKRAWASAVIHALRQKTNLQSDLFIILAGENYRKYLIPELKHYEIPLEGLAFGQQLHELKRRVSA
;
A
#
# COMPACT_ATOMS: atom_id res chain seq x y z
N MET A 1 7.22 -3.66 3.50
CA MET A 1 8.44 -2.81 3.45
C MET A 1 9.42 -3.29 4.49
N LYS A 2 10.66 -3.53 4.08
CA LYS A 2 11.71 -3.99 5.01
C LYS A 2 12.33 -2.84 5.78
N SER A 3 12.53 -1.70 5.12
CA SER A 3 13.18 -0.55 5.75
C SER A 3 12.18 0.25 6.58
N LYS A 4 12.44 0.33 7.87
CA LYS A 4 11.58 1.04 8.83
C LYS A 4 12.44 1.73 9.88
N LEU A 5 11.86 2.74 10.53
CA LEU A 5 12.45 3.32 11.73
C LEU A 5 12.47 2.27 12.85
N SER A 6 13.37 2.44 13.81
CA SER A 6 13.51 1.53 14.95
C SER A 6 12.62 1.90 16.15
N VAL A 7 11.85 2.96 16.04
CA VAL A 7 10.95 3.46 17.09
C VAL A 7 9.55 3.65 16.53
N PRO A 8 8.50 3.68 17.39
CA PRO A 8 7.15 3.98 16.93
C PRO A 8 7.08 5.33 16.22
N ALA A 9 6.25 5.40 15.18
CA ALA A 9 6.06 6.60 14.39
C ALA A 9 4.70 6.53 13.69
N LYS A 10 4.28 7.66 13.11
CA LYS A 10 3.13 7.66 12.23
C LYS A 10 3.41 6.75 11.04
N ALA A 11 2.38 6.07 10.53
CA ALA A 11 2.54 5.11 9.44
C ALA A 11 3.29 5.73 8.25
N LYS A 12 2.97 6.97 7.89
CA LYS A 12 3.64 7.67 6.78
C LYS A 12 5.14 7.87 7.00
N ASP A 13 5.59 7.89 8.24
CA ASP A 13 6.99 8.16 8.59
C ASP A 13 7.76 6.88 8.96
N LEU A 14 7.06 5.80 9.29
CA LEU A 14 7.70 4.57 9.74
C LEU A 14 8.54 3.91 8.66
N TYR A 15 8.04 3.88 7.42
CA TYR A 15 8.70 3.22 6.30
C TYR A 15 9.70 4.16 5.65
N THR A 16 10.95 3.72 5.50
CA THR A 16 12.06 4.60 5.11
C THR A 16 12.66 4.31 3.73
N SER A 17 12.15 3.31 3.00
CA SER A 17 12.68 2.98 1.67
C SER A 17 12.37 4.09 0.66
N ASP A 18 13.26 4.22 -0.35
CA ASP A 18 13.05 5.18 -1.43
C ASP A 18 11.79 4.88 -2.22
N LEU A 19 11.48 3.59 -2.41
CA LEU A 19 10.28 3.20 -3.14
C LEU A 19 9.01 3.63 -2.40
N PHE A 20 8.95 3.42 -1.08
CA PHE A 20 7.80 3.86 -0.29
C PHE A 20 7.63 5.38 -0.35
N ARG A 21 8.73 6.10 -0.14
CA ARG A 21 8.71 7.58 -0.16
C ARG A 21 8.26 8.12 -1.51
N SER A 22 8.76 7.52 -2.59
CA SER A 22 8.37 7.93 -3.95
C SER A 22 6.92 7.59 -4.25
N ALA A 23 6.42 6.44 -3.76
CA ALA A 23 5.02 6.06 -3.91
C ALA A 23 4.11 7.04 -3.16
N LEU A 24 4.48 7.41 -1.93
CA LEU A 24 3.71 8.37 -1.15
C LEU A 24 3.70 9.76 -1.81
N GLU A 25 4.84 10.20 -2.33
CA GLU A 25 4.95 11.46 -3.07
C GLU A 25 4.03 11.45 -4.30
N TYR A 26 4.00 10.34 -5.04
CA TYR A 26 3.12 10.18 -6.18
C TYR A 26 1.64 10.24 -5.76
N ALA A 27 1.28 9.62 -4.65
CA ALA A 27 -0.08 9.68 -4.13
C ALA A 27 -0.50 11.12 -3.80
N TYR A 28 0.39 11.90 -3.19
CA TYR A 28 0.15 13.32 -2.96
C TYR A 28 0.05 14.11 -4.27
N TYR A 29 0.88 13.79 -5.24
CA TYR A 29 0.86 14.42 -6.56
C TYR A 29 -0.48 14.22 -7.25
N LEU A 30 -1.07 13.03 -7.13
CA LEU A 30 -2.38 12.73 -7.69
C LEU A 30 -3.54 13.45 -6.98
N LYS A 31 -3.28 14.05 -5.83
CA LYS A 31 -4.31 14.71 -5.00
C LYS A 31 -5.45 13.77 -4.65
N ALA A 32 -5.10 12.52 -4.29
CA ALA A 32 -6.07 11.52 -3.90
C ALA A 32 -6.93 12.01 -2.72
N ASP A 33 -8.21 11.67 -2.73
CA ASP A 33 -9.10 12.04 -1.63
C ASP A 33 -8.71 11.35 -0.32
N LYS A 34 -8.23 10.11 -0.42
CA LYS A 34 -7.76 9.33 0.72
C LYS A 34 -6.53 8.53 0.33
N ILE A 35 -5.59 8.41 1.26
CA ILE A 35 -4.36 7.64 1.07
C ILE A 35 -4.25 6.67 2.23
N PHE A 36 -4.06 5.38 1.92
CA PHE A 36 -3.89 4.33 2.92
C PHE A 36 -2.57 3.61 2.71
N ILE A 37 -2.06 3.03 3.79
CA ILE A 37 -0.87 2.18 3.75
C ILE A 37 -1.30 0.75 4.08
N LEU A 38 -0.77 -0.22 3.33
CA LEU A 38 -0.99 -1.64 3.61
C LEU A 38 0.16 -2.17 4.45
N SER A 39 -0.17 -2.70 5.61
CA SER A 39 0.79 -3.26 6.55
C SER A 39 0.54 -4.75 6.73
N ALA A 40 1.61 -5.56 6.64
CA ALA A 40 1.48 -7.00 6.86
C ALA A 40 0.95 -7.33 8.27
N LYS A 41 1.32 -6.54 9.26
CA LYS A 41 0.89 -6.75 10.65
C LYS A 41 -0.43 -6.06 10.97
N TYR A 42 -0.58 -4.81 10.58
CA TYR A 42 -1.70 -3.97 11.01
C TYR A 42 -2.84 -3.88 10.00
N GLY A 43 -2.67 -4.42 8.80
CA GLY A 43 -3.67 -4.35 7.74
C GLY A 43 -3.74 -2.98 7.10
N LEU A 44 -4.92 -2.37 7.07
CA LEU A 44 -5.12 -1.05 6.49
C LEU A 44 -4.81 0.03 7.52
N LEU A 45 -3.91 0.95 7.16
CA LEU A 45 -3.50 2.06 8.02
C LEU A 45 -3.79 3.39 7.36
N GLU A 46 -4.19 4.37 8.16
CA GLU A 46 -4.21 5.76 7.73
C GLU A 46 -2.83 6.36 7.95
N LEU A 47 -2.50 7.44 7.21
CA LEU A 47 -1.16 8.02 7.21
C LEU A 47 -0.68 8.44 8.60
N ASP A 48 -1.57 8.96 9.42
CA ASP A 48 -1.23 9.54 10.71
C ASP A 48 -1.38 8.57 11.89
N GLU A 49 -1.76 7.32 11.63
CA GLU A 49 -1.81 6.32 12.72
C GLU A 49 -0.41 6.03 13.25
N GLU A 50 -0.25 6.12 14.55
CA GLU A 50 1.02 5.79 15.20
C GLU A 50 1.11 4.29 15.42
N ILE A 51 2.17 3.66 14.92
CA ILE A 51 2.38 2.22 15.01
C ILE A 51 3.81 1.92 15.42
N ALA A 52 4.00 0.75 16.03
CA ALA A 52 5.33 0.25 16.38
C ALA A 52 5.99 -0.44 15.20
N PRO A 53 7.31 -0.43 15.11
CA PRO A 53 8.03 -1.19 14.10
C PRO A 53 7.74 -2.69 14.23
N TYR A 54 7.83 -3.41 13.11
CA TYR A 54 7.58 -4.86 13.07
C TYR A 54 8.41 -5.51 11.98
N GLU A 55 8.53 -6.84 12.04
CA GLU A 55 9.25 -7.63 11.06
C GLU A 55 8.36 -8.73 10.48
N MET A 56 7.31 -8.33 9.78
CA MET A 56 6.35 -9.24 9.17
C MET A 56 6.15 -8.86 7.70
N THR A 57 6.11 -9.84 6.83
CA THR A 57 5.86 -9.61 5.40
C THR A 57 4.91 -10.66 4.85
N LEU A 58 4.00 -10.26 3.97
CA LEU A 58 3.11 -11.20 3.28
C LEU A 58 3.89 -12.17 2.40
N ASN A 59 5.09 -11.80 1.95
CA ASN A 59 5.91 -12.67 1.11
C ASN A 59 6.27 -14.00 1.77
N LYS A 60 6.23 -14.06 3.10
CA LYS A 60 6.54 -15.26 3.87
C LYS A 60 5.29 -16.00 4.37
N MET A 61 4.11 -15.52 4.03
CA MET A 61 2.85 -16.13 4.44
C MET A 61 2.33 -17.11 3.41
N GLY A 62 1.61 -18.13 3.88
CA GLY A 62 0.89 -19.04 3.00
C GLY A 62 -0.39 -18.42 2.44
N GLU A 63 -1.00 -19.10 1.48
CA GLU A 63 -2.23 -18.59 0.85
C GLU A 63 -3.38 -18.36 1.84
N PRO A 64 -3.66 -19.26 2.79
CA PRO A 64 -4.73 -19.02 3.76
C PRO A 64 -4.51 -17.76 4.60
N GLU A 65 -3.26 -17.50 5.00
CA GLU A 65 -2.90 -16.32 5.79
C GLU A 65 -3.06 -15.04 4.98
N LYS A 66 -2.63 -15.05 3.71
CA LYS A 66 -2.80 -13.93 2.80
C LYS A 66 -4.27 -13.60 2.58
N ARG A 67 -5.11 -14.64 2.42
CA ARG A 67 -6.56 -14.45 2.23
C ARG A 67 -7.22 -13.85 3.47
N ALA A 68 -6.84 -14.33 4.65
CA ALA A 68 -7.35 -13.79 5.90
C ALA A 68 -6.95 -12.32 6.09
N TRP A 69 -5.69 -12.01 5.79
CA TRP A 69 -5.19 -10.64 5.82
C TRP A 69 -5.99 -9.73 4.85
N ALA A 70 -6.17 -10.19 3.63
CA ALA A 70 -6.90 -9.44 2.60
C ALA A 70 -8.36 -9.22 3.00
N SER A 71 -9.00 -10.23 3.60
CA SER A 71 -10.37 -10.12 4.08
C SER A 71 -10.50 -9.02 5.13
N ALA A 72 -9.54 -8.94 6.06
CA ALA A 72 -9.53 -7.90 7.08
C ALA A 72 -9.33 -6.50 6.46
N VAL A 73 -8.44 -6.39 5.47
CA VAL A 73 -8.22 -5.13 4.76
C VAL A 73 -9.47 -4.68 4.01
N ILE A 74 -10.12 -5.59 3.31
CA ILE A 74 -11.36 -5.29 2.58
C ILE A 74 -12.46 -4.83 3.53
N HIS A 75 -12.59 -5.51 4.68
CA HIS A 75 -13.55 -5.10 5.69
C HIS A 75 -13.31 -3.66 6.14
N ALA A 76 -12.05 -3.30 6.40
CA ALA A 76 -11.68 -1.94 6.79
C ALA A 76 -11.94 -0.93 5.66
N LEU A 77 -11.62 -1.29 4.41
CA LEU A 77 -11.87 -0.43 3.25
C LEU A 77 -13.37 -0.13 3.09
N ARG A 78 -14.23 -1.13 3.30
CA ARG A 78 -15.69 -0.91 3.21
C ARG A 78 -16.19 0.11 4.20
N GLN A 79 -15.53 0.24 5.35
CA GLN A 79 -15.90 1.22 6.36
C GLN A 79 -15.52 2.65 5.96
N LYS A 80 -14.53 2.80 5.09
CA LYS A 80 -13.88 4.09 4.79
C LYS A 80 -14.07 4.54 3.35
N THR A 81 -14.44 3.64 2.45
CA THR A 81 -14.56 3.91 1.01
C THR A 81 -15.77 3.20 0.43
N ASN A 82 -16.02 3.44 -0.86
CA ASN A 82 -17.04 2.71 -1.62
C ASN A 82 -16.34 1.83 -2.66
N LEU A 83 -16.35 0.50 -2.42
CA LEU A 83 -15.64 -0.45 -3.30
C LEU A 83 -16.24 -0.51 -4.71
N GLN A 84 -17.48 -0.06 -4.90
CA GLN A 84 -18.17 -0.12 -6.18
C GLN A 84 -17.98 1.13 -7.03
N SER A 85 -17.79 2.28 -6.40
CA SER A 85 -17.72 3.56 -7.13
C SER A 85 -16.38 4.27 -7.07
N ASP A 86 -15.56 4.02 -6.03
CA ASP A 86 -14.27 4.70 -5.91
C ASP A 86 -13.23 4.07 -6.83
N LEU A 87 -12.34 4.90 -7.36
CA LEU A 87 -11.17 4.44 -8.10
C LEU A 87 -10.01 4.23 -7.12
N PHE A 88 -9.44 3.03 -7.15
CA PHE A 88 -8.32 2.65 -6.31
C PHE A 88 -7.03 2.64 -7.13
N ILE A 89 -6.08 3.49 -6.78
CA ILE A 89 -4.74 3.49 -7.37
C ILE A 89 -3.85 2.66 -6.46
N ILE A 90 -3.41 1.50 -6.94
CA ILE A 90 -2.70 0.52 -6.11
C ILE A 90 -1.21 0.57 -6.45
N LEU A 91 -0.40 0.94 -5.47
CA LEU A 91 1.06 0.99 -5.60
C LEU A 91 1.74 -0.14 -4.82
N ALA A 92 0.96 -0.96 -4.11
CA ALA A 92 1.46 -2.08 -3.34
C ALA A 92 1.87 -3.26 -4.24
N GLY A 93 2.80 -4.08 -3.74
CA GLY A 93 3.29 -5.25 -4.47
C GLY A 93 2.24 -6.34 -4.68
N GLU A 94 2.57 -7.30 -5.54
CA GLU A 94 1.63 -8.34 -5.99
C GLU A 94 1.03 -9.13 -4.82
N ASN A 95 1.83 -9.55 -3.84
CA ASN A 95 1.33 -10.32 -2.70
C ASN A 95 0.35 -9.54 -1.83
N TYR A 96 0.45 -8.21 -1.82
CA TYR A 96 -0.44 -7.34 -1.05
C TYR A 96 -1.73 -7.03 -1.78
N ARG A 97 -1.73 -6.98 -3.12
CA ARG A 97 -2.92 -6.63 -3.91
C ARG A 97 -3.71 -7.82 -4.45
N LYS A 98 -3.09 -8.99 -4.52
CA LYS A 98 -3.63 -10.17 -5.21
C LYS A 98 -5.08 -10.51 -4.82
N TYR A 99 -5.37 -10.52 -3.52
CA TYR A 99 -6.71 -10.87 -3.04
C TYR A 99 -7.60 -9.66 -2.77
N LEU A 100 -7.06 -8.44 -2.95
CA LEU A 100 -7.85 -7.22 -2.85
C LEU A 100 -8.53 -6.89 -4.19
N ILE A 101 -7.83 -7.07 -5.28
CA ILE A 101 -8.30 -6.70 -6.63
C ILE A 101 -9.67 -7.28 -6.96
N PRO A 102 -9.98 -8.57 -6.69
CA PRO A 102 -11.30 -9.11 -7.02
C PRO A 102 -12.48 -8.41 -6.34
N GLU A 103 -12.22 -7.69 -5.25
CA GLU A 103 -13.25 -6.99 -4.48
C GLU A 103 -13.43 -5.53 -4.93
N LEU A 104 -12.57 -5.03 -5.82
CA LEU A 104 -12.58 -3.64 -6.27
C LEU A 104 -13.17 -3.57 -7.68
N LYS A 105 -14.14 -2.69 -7.91
CA LYS A 105 -14.73 -2.54 -9.23
C LYS A 105 -13.88 -1.68 -10.15
N HIS A 106 -13.29 -0.61 -9.63
CA HIS A 106 -12.47 0.31 -10.40
C HIS A 106 -11.09 0.43 -9.77
N TYR A 107 -10.06 0.01 -10.48
CA TYR A 107 -8.69 0.10 -9.97
C TYR A 107 -7.69 0.28 -11.11
N GLU A 108 -6.52 0.84 -10.75
CA GLU A 108 -5.35 0.95 -11.63
C GLU A 108 -4.13 0.50 -10.85
N ILE A 109 -3.20 -0.15 -11.54
CA ILE A 109 -1.94 -0.62 -10.96
C ILE A 109 -0.79 -0.02 -11.78
N PRO A 110 -0.41 1.24 -11.50
CA PRO A 110 0.58 1.95 -12.33
C PRO A 110 1.93 1.27 -12.49
N LEU A 111 2.32 0.47 -11.50
CA LEU A 111 3.64 -0.16 -11.46
C LEU A 111 3.60 -1.64 -11.83
N GLU A 112 2.47 -2.14 -12.29
CA GLU A 112 2.30 -3.54 -12.66
C GLU A 112 3.32 -3.96 -13.70
N GLY A 113 3.97 -5.12 -13.47
CA GLY A 113 4.93 -5.69 -14.41
C GLY A 113 6.32 -5.07 -14.37
N LEU A 114 6.55 -4.04 -13.56
CA LEU A 114 7.86 -3.38 -13.48
C LEU A 114 8.72 -4.00 -12.39
N ALA A 115 10.02 -4.14 -12.67
CA ALA A 115 11.01 -4.52 -11.67
C ALA A 115 11.25 -3.36 -10.69
N PHE A 116 11.85 -3.64 -9.54
CA PHE A 116 12.05 -2.67 -8.46
C PHE A 116 12.64 -1.33 -8.95
N GLY A 117 13.76 -1.37 -9.66
CA GLY A 117 14.40 -0.14 -10.16
C GLY A 117 13.54 0.60 -11.16
N GLN A 118 12.80 -0.14 -11.99
CA GLN A 118 11.88 0.44 -12.97
C GLN A 118 10.70 1.12 -12.28
N GLN A 119 10.22 0.55 -11.18
CA GLN A 119 9.13 1.15 -10.40
C GLN A 119 9.54 2.51 -9.83
N LEU A 120 10.74 2.59 -9.26
CA LEU A 120 11.25 3.84 -8.70
C LEU A 120 11.41 4.90 -9.79
N HIS A 121 11.97 4.51 -10.93
CA HIS A 121 12.14 5.39 -12.08
C HIS A 121 10.79 5.92 -12.58
N GLU A 122 9.82 5.04 -12.72
CA GLU A 122 8.49 5.41 -13.21
C GLU A 122 7.78 6.38 -12.28
N LEU A 123 7.86 6.17 -10.97
CA LEU A 123 7.27 7.07 -9.98
C LEU A 123 7.88 8.47 -10.07
N LYS A 124 9.21 8.55 -10.15
CA LYS A 124 9.92 9.83 -10.26
C LYS A 124 9.58 10.54 -11.57
N ARG A 125 9.47 9.80 -12.67
CA ARG A 125 9.11 10.35 -13.97
C ARG A 125 7.72 10.98 -13.92
N ARG A 126 6.74 10.30 -13.32
CA ARG A 126 5.36 10.77 -13.25
C ARG A 126 5.22 12.06 -12.45
N VAL A 127 5.98 12.17 -11.37
CA VAL A 127 5.95 13.37 -10.52
C VAL A 127 6.66 14.55 -11.17
N SER A 128 7.69 14.28 -11.98
CA SER A 128 8.48 15.32 -12.65
C SER A 128 7.84 15.87 -13.91
N ALA A 129 6.84 15.19 -14.43
CA ALA A 129 6.19 15.57 -15.69
C ALA A 129 5.36 16.84 -15.59
#